data_613164c15fae9c8ad2c811781a873f2d
#
_entry.id   613164c15fae9c8ad2c811781a873f2d
#
_cell.length_a   1.000
_cell.length_b   1.000
_cell.length_c   1.000
_cell.angle_alpha   90.00
_cell.angle_beta   90.00
_cell.angle_gamma   90.00
#
_symmetry.space_group_name_H-M   'P 1'
#
loop_
_entity.id
_entity.type
_entity.pdbx_description
1 polymer ?
#
loop_
_entity_poly.entity_id
_entity_poly.type
_entity_poly.pdbx_seq_one_letter_code
_entity_poly.pdbx_strand_id
1 'polypeptide(L)'
;MGSSVFKFLASIINYLLGAVVALFLVYLDRGFSPDWPSWVQAVGSVLAILVAVRIASSQARQQQAAAHRKDVVAVKALQVLSERAFRICEGMINYNPQEQELTGASLVPGLRKSFEDISILDLPEPALIDSVCTIRDSMFDIQKWLVDCENMNDRIAYANSQRFYTQITLVMVSTNSIINVFNKINKSSDASHPDHVPQKRPRTDLTNPGTAD
;
A
#
# COMPACT_ATOMS: atom_id res chain seq x y z
N MET A 1 0.51 -0.56 23.04
CA MET A 1 -0.17 -1.06 24.26
C MET A 1 -1.12 -2.24 24.05
N GLY A 2 -1.63 -2.54 22.84
CA GLY A 2 -2.59 -3.64 22.60
C GLY A 2 -2.05 -5.08 22.65
N SER A 3 -0.75 -5.29 22.39
CA SER A 3 -0.16 -6.65 22.30
C SER A 3 -0.09 -7.38 23.66
N SER A 4 0.19 -6.65 24.74
CA SER A 4 0.35 -7.24 26.08
C SER A 4 -1.00 -7.70 26.68
N VAL A 5 -2.04 -6.88 26.51
CA VAL A 5 -3.40 -7.20 26.97
C VAL A 5 -3.96 -8.41 26.22
N PHE A 6 -3.62 -8.54 24.95
CA PHE A 6 -4.09 -9.65 24.12
C PHE A 6 -3.40 -10.98 24.47
N LYS A 7 -2.10 -10.97 24.76
CA LYS A 7 -1.36 -12.16 25.24
C LYS A 7 -1.91 -12.61 26.60
N PHE A 8 -2.24 -11.66 27.45
CA PHE A 8 -2.85 -11.91 28.75
C PHE A 8 -4.24 -12.55 28.63
N LEU A 9 -5.11 -12.00 27.77
CA LEU A 9 -6.43 -12.57 27.48
C LEU A 9 -6.35 -13.97 26.86
N ALA A 10 -5.44 -14.19 25.92
CA ALA A 10 -5.23 -15.51 25.32
C ALA A 10 -4.74 -16.54 26.36
N SER A 11 -3.91 -16.12 27.29
CA SER A 11 -3.45 -16.97 28.41
C SER A 11 -4.60 -17.34 29.35
N ILE A 12 -5.46 -16.37 29.69
CA ILE A 12 -6.65 -16.61 30.53
C ILE A 12 -7.61 -17.59 29.86
N ILE A 13 -7.85 -17.44 28.55
CA ILE A 13 -8.74 -18.34 27.80
C ILE A 13 -8.17 -19.76 27.77
N ASN A 14 -6.87 -19.95 27.60
CA ASN A 14 -6.25 -21.25 27.61
C ASN A 14 -6.31 -21.88 29.04
N TYR A 15 -6.14 -21.08 30.08
CA TYR A 15 -6.28 -21.53 31.46
C TYR A 15 -7.72 -21.96 31.80
N LEU A 16 -8.71 -21.17 31.37
CA LEU A 16 -10.15 -21.50 31.53
C LEU A 16 -10.50 -22.77 30.77
N LEU A 17 -10.02 -22.92 29.54
CA LEU A 17 -10.25 -24.14 28.75
C LEU A 17 -9.62 -25.35 29.42
N GLY A 18 -8.40 -25.25 29.93
CA GLY A 18 -7.75 -26.32 30.70
C GLY A 18 -8.48 -26.68 31.98
N ALA A 19 -8.98 -25.68 32.72
CA ALA A 19 -9.79 -25.89 33.93
C ALA A 19 -11.12 -26.59 33.64
N VAL A 20 -11.78 -26.22 32.55
CA VAL A 20 -13.04 -26.86 32.10
C VAL A 20 -12.82 -28.32 31.70
N VAL A 21 -11.72 -28.61 30.97
CA VAL A 21 -11.34 -29.98 30.59
C VAL A 21 -10.98 -30.81 31.82
N ALA A 22 -10.24 -30.25 32.76
CA ALA A 22 -9.87 -30.94 34.00
C ALA A 22 -11.12 -31.25 34.88
N LEU A 23 -12.01 -30.27 35.02
CA LEU A 23 -13.32 -30.48 35.72
C LEU A 23 -14.14 -31.55 35.01
N PHE A 24 -14.16 -31.56 33.70
CA PHE A 24 -14.85 -32.57 32.92
C PHE A 24 -14.28 -33.98 33.16
N LEU A 25 -12.98 -34.14 33.19
CA LEU A 25 -12.33 -35.43 33.47
C LEU A 25 -12.59 -35.93 34.89
N VAL A 26 -12.53 -35.04 35.90
CA VAL A 26 -12.86 -35.38 37.31
C VAL A 26 -14.32 -35.76 37.45
N TYR A 27 -15.21 -35.16 36.71
CA TYR A 27 -16.63 -35.45 36.73
C TYR A 27 -16.97 -36.79 36.06
N LEU A 28 -16.26 -37.15 34.98
CA LEU A 28 -16.38 -38.47 34.35
C LEU A 28 -16.04 -39.63 35.31
N ASP A 29 -15.07 -39.38 36.21
CA ASP A 29 -14.60 -40.38 37.18
C ASP A 29 -15.59 -40.60 38.34
N ARG A 30 -16.48 -39.65 38.63
CA ARG A 30 -17.43 -39.70 39.79
C ARG A 30 -18.82 -40.22 39.48
N GLY A 31 -19.12 -40.65 38.26
CA GLY A 31 -20.40 -41.24 37.86
C GLY A 31 -21.47 -40.20 37.46
N PHE A 32 -22.34 -40.60 36.54
CA PHE A 32 -23.38 -39.76 35.92
C PHE A 32 -24.47 -39.38 36.92
N SER A 33 -24.66 -38.07 37.18
CA SER A 33 -25.86 -37.54 37.84
C SER A 33 -26.92 -37.14 36.80
N PRO A 34 -28.25 -37.19 37.18
CA PRO A 34 -29.35 -36.89 36.23
C PRO A 34 -29.37 -35.44 35.70
N ASP A 35 -28.63 -34.49 36.30
CA ASP A 35 -28.58 -33.07 35.89
C ASP A 35 -27.50 -32.75 34.85
N TRP A 36 -26.82 -33.77 34.39
CA TRP A 36 -25.72 -33.66 33.40
C TRP A 36 -26.07 -32.88 32.11
N PRO A 37 -27.27 -33.08 31.48
CA PRO A 37 -27.54 -32.43 30.19
C PRO A 37 -27.57 -30.90 30.27
N SER A 38 -28.11 -30.31 31.33
CA SER A 38 -28.23 -28.85 31.47
C SER A 38 -26.88 -28.17 31.69
N TRP A 39 -25.99 -28.81 32.43
CA TRP A 39 -24.66 -28.27 32.69
C TRP A 39 -23.77 -28.32 31.44
N VAL A 40 -23.77 -29.41 30.70
CA VAL A 40 -23.05 -29.55 29.41
C VAL A 40 -23.53 -28.52 28.40
N GLN A 41 -24.84 -28.28 28.33
CA GLN A 41 -25.40 -27.26 27.45
C GLN A 41 -24.96 -25.85 27.86
N ALA A 42 -24.90 -25.52 29.13
CA ALA A 42 -24.44 -24.20 29.60
C ALA A 42 -22.97 -23.97 29.27
N VAL A 43 -22.07 -24.94 29.53
CA VAL A 43 -20.65 -24.84 29.21
C VAL A 43 -20.44 -24.80 27.71
N GLY A 44 -21.16 -25.62 26.95
CA GLY A 44 -21.09 -25.64 25.50
C GLY A 44 -21.46 -24.29 24.87
N SER A 45 -22.49 -23.61 25.40
CA SER A 45 -22.90 -22.28 24.93
C SER A 45 -21.85 -21.22 25.23
N VAL A 46 -21.23 -21.22 26.39
CA VAL A 46 -20.15 -20.28 26.73
C VAL A 46 -18.93 -20.49 25.84
N LEU A 47 -18.54 -21.76 25.62
CA LEU A 47 -17.42 -22.09 24.72
C LEU A 47 -17.73 -21.67 23.29
N ALA A 48 -18.94 -21.89 22.80
CA ALA A 48 -19.34 -21.45 21.45
C ALA A 48 -19.21 -19.92 21.28
N ILE A 49 -19.63 -19.14 22.29
CA ILE A 49 -19.49 -17.68 22.29
C ILE A 49 -18.01 -17.28 22.26
N LEU A 50 -17.16 -17.88 23.08
CA LEU A 50 -15.72 -17.58 23.12
C LEU A 50 -15.04 -17.89 21.78
N VAL A 51 -15.37 -19.01 21.16
CA VAL A 51 -14.86 -19.38 19.83
C VAL A 51 -15.35 -18.39 18.78
N ALA A 52 -16.64 -18.02 18.81
CA ALA A 52 -17.18 -17.02 17.86
C ALA A 52 -16.48 -15.66 17.98
N VAL A 53 -16.25 -15.17 19.21
CA VAL A 53 -15.51 -13.91 19.45
C VAL A 53 -14.07 -14.00 18.94
N ARG A 54 -13.42 -15.16 19.14
CA ARG A 54 -12.05 -15.37 18.63
C ARG A 54 -12.00 -15.37 17.10
N ILE A 55 -12.94 -16.03 16.44
CA ILE A 55 -13.05 -16.03 14.98
C ILE A 55 -13.32 -14.62 14.47
N ALA A 56 -14.30 -13.91 15.04
CA ALA A 56 -14.62 -12.53 14.64
C ALA A 56 -13.42 -11.59 14.81
N SER A 57 -12.69 -11.68 15.91
CA SER A 57 -11.48 -10.87 16.13
C SER A 57 -10.35 -11.20 15.16
N SER A 58 -10.19 -12.46 14.78
CA SER A 58 -9.21 -12.87 13.76
C SER A 58 -9.59 -12.36 12.39
N GLN A 59 -10.86 -12.46 12.00
CA GLN A 59 -11.36 -11.94 10.73
C GLN A 59 -11.21 -10.42 10.62
N ALA A 60 -11.54 -9.68 11.70
CA ALA A 60 -11.36 -8.24 11.74
C ALA A 60 -9.89 -7.82 11.48
N ARG A 61 -8.94 -8.51 12.09
CA ARG A 61 -7.50 -8.27 11.86
C ARG A 61 -7.07 -8.57 10.42
N GLN A 62 -7.56 -9.68 9.86
CA GLN A 62 -7.26 -10.04 8.46
C GLN A 62 -7.82 -9.00 7.49
N GLN A 63 -9.04 -8.52 7.74
CA GLN A 63 -9.64 -7.45 6.93
C GLN A 63 -8.86 -6.14 7.01
N GLN A 64 -8.43 -5.73 8.22
CA GLN A 64 -7.59 -4.54 8.39
C GLN A 64 -6.25 -4.68 7.67
N ALA A 65 -5.59 -5.83 7.78
CA ALA A 65 -4.34 -6.10 7.08
C ALA A 65 -4.52 -6.11 5.56
N ALA A 66 -5.63 -6.64 5.06
CA ALA A 66 -5.96 -6.65 3.64
C ALA A 66 -6.25 -5.23 3.11
N ALA A 67 -6.99 -4.41 3.87
CA ALA A 67 -7.26 -3.01 3.54
C ALA A 67 -5.94 -2.22 3.46
N HIS A 68 -5.10 -2.32 4.49
CA HIS A 68 -3.81 -1.64 4.50
C HIS A 68 -2.90 -2.04 3.33
N ARG A 69 -2.87 -3.33 2.95
CA ARG A 69 -2.12 -3.78 1.76
C ARG A 69 -2.65 -3.15 0.47
N LYS A 70 -3.97 -3.01 0.32
CA LYS A 70 -4.57 -2.33 -0.83
C LYS A 70 -4.12 -0.87 -0.89
N ASP A 71 -4.12 -0.17 0.24
CA ASP A 71 -3.69 1.22 0.32
C ASP A 71 -2.22 1.38 -0.09
N VAL A 72 -1.33 0.53 0.41
CA VAL A 72 0.10 0.54 0.03
C VAL A 72 0.27 0.30 -1.47
N VAL A 73 -0.45 -0.66 -2.05
CA VAL A 73 -0.39 -0.95 -3.49
C VAL A 73 -0.91 0.22 -4.31
N ALA A 74 -2.03 0.83 -3.90
CA ALA A 74 -2.61 1.98 -4.60
C ALA A 74 -1.65 3.18 -4.60
N VAL A 75 -1.06 3.52 -3.45
CA VAL A 75 -0.11 4.63 -3.37
C VAL A 75 1.19 4.32 -4.14
N LYS A 76 1.65 3.06 -4.14
CA LYS A 76 2.79 2.65 -4.96
C LYS A 76 2.53 2.78 -6.45
N ALA A 77 1.34 2.41 -6.91
CA ALA A 77 0.94 2.58 -8.30
C ALA A 77 0.89 4.07 -8.69
N LEU A 78 0.34 4.92 -7.81
CA LEU A 78 0.35 6.37 -7.97
C LEU A 78 1.77 6.94 -8.05
N GLN A 79 2.68 6.50 -7.19
CA GLN A 79 4.08 6.91 -7.23
C GLN A 79 4.70 6.59 -8.59
N VAL A 80 4.57 5.35 -9.08
CA VAL A 80 5.14 4.95 -10.37
C VAL A 80 4.54 5.77 -11.52
N LEU A 81 3.23 6.02 -11.47
CA LEU A 81 2.55 6.81 -12.49
C LEU A 81 3.00 8.27 -12.48
N SER A 82 3.15 8.89 -11.31
CA SER A 82 3.61 10.26 -11.17
C SER A 82 5.08 10.44 -11.56
N GLU A 83 5.95 9.50 -11.20
CA GLU A 83 7.34 9.48 -11.66
C GLU A 83 7.44 9.35 -13.18
N ARG A 84 6.55 8.57 -13.80
CA ARG A 84 6.46 8.45 -15.26
C ARG A 84 6.01 9.77 -15.88
N ALA A 85 5.04 10.46 -15.27
CA ALA A 85 4.59 11.78 -15.72
C ALA A 85 5.75 12.78 -15.70
N PHE A 86 6.48 12.83 -14.60
CA PHE A 86 7.63 13.72 -14.46
C PHE A 86 8.71 13.42 -15.52
N ARG A 87 9.09 12.16 -15.74
CA ARG A 87 10.10 11.78 -16.75
C ARG A 87 9.68 12.13 -18.17
N ILE A 88 8.40 12.00 -18.50
CA ILE A 88 7.88 12.40 -19.82
C ILE A 88 8.02 13.91 -20.00
N CYS A 89 7.66 14.71 -18.99
CA CYS A 89 7.85 16.15 -19.02
C CYS A 89 9.32 16.55 -19.12
N GLU A 90 10.19 15.89 -18.37
CA GLU A 90 11.65 16.12 -18.42
C GLU A 90 12.22 15.78 -19.81
N GLY A 91 11.76 14.68 -20.43
CA GLY A 91 12.16 14.30 -21.79
C GLY A 91 11.78 15.35 -22.85
N MET A 92 10.67 16.06 -22.64
CA MET A 92 10.26 17.14 -23.55
C MET A 92 11.15 18.39 -23.45
N ILE A 93 11.74 18.67 -22.26
CA ILE A 93 12.70 19.77 -22.11
C ILE A 93 14.03 19.44 -22.77
N ASN A 94 14.50 18.20 -22.59
CA ASN A 94 15.79 17.73 -23.09
C ASN A 94 15.69 17.29 -24.57
N TYR A 95 14.88 17.99 -25.36
CA TYR A 95 14.66 17.71 -26.76
C TYR A 95 15.98 17.71 -27.55
N ASN A 96 16.19 16.66 -28.32
CA ASN A 96 17.29 16.58 -29.28
C ASN A 96 16.80 17.10 -30.66
N PRO A 97 17.40 18.16 -31.22
CA PRO A 97 17.00 18.71 -32.51
C PRO A 97 17.09 17.73 -33.70
N GLN A 98 17.79 16.61 -33.53
CA GLN A 98 17.87 15.57 -34.56
C GLN A 98 16.69 14.61 -34.57
N GLU A 99 15.86 14.62 -33.53
CA GLU A 99 14.64 13.84 -33.46
C GLU A 99 13.48 14.64 -34.09
N GLN A 100 12.69 13.98 -34.92
CA GLN A 100 11.54 14.64 -35.60
C GLN A 100 10.36 14.88 -34.66
N GLU A 101 10.39 14.35 -33.43
CA GLU A 101 9.31 14.47 -32.45
C GLU A 101 9.86 14.84 -31.07
N LEU A 102 9.06 15.57 -30.29
CA LEU A 102 9.35 15.83 -28.89
C LEU A 102 9.29 14.49 -28.12
N THR A 103 10.42 14.11 -27.54
CA THR A 103 10.53 12.87 -26.77
C THR A 103 9.44 12.79 -25.71
N GLY A 104 8.58 11.78 -25.80
CA GLY A 104 7.49 11.54 -24.84
C GLY A 104 6.17 12.25 -25.11
N ALA A 105 6.10 13.19 -26.07
CA ALA A 105 4.85 13.91 -26.37
C ALA A 105 3.69 12.96 -26.75
N SER A 106 3.97 11.90 -27.49
CA SER A 106 2.98 10.88 -27.89
C SER A 106 2.42 10.07 -26.70
N LEU A 107 3.12 10.07 -25.55
CA LEU A 107 2.71 9.35 -24.35
C LEU A 107 1.76 10.16 -23.43
N VAL A 108 1.69 11.49 -23.62
CA VAL A 108 0.90 12.40 -22.77
C VAL A 108 -0.58 12.04 -22.74
N PRO A 109 -1.27 11.74 -23.90
CA PRO A 109 -2.67 11.40 -23.88
C PRO A 109 -2.99 10.14 -23.07
N GLY A 110 -2.16 9.10 -23.21
CA GLY A 110 -2.32 7.85 -22.46
C GLY A 110 -2.12 8.05 -20.96
N LEU A 111 -1.13 8.86 -20.60
CA LEU A 111 -0.83 9.19 -19.21
C LEU A 111 -1.95 10.03 -18.57
N ARG A 112 -2.43 11.06 -19.29
CA ARG A 112 -3.59 11.86 -18.85
C ARG A 112 -4.78 10.96 -18.55
N LYS A 113 -5.13 10.06 -19.47
CA LYS A 113 -6.23 9.12 -19.28
C LYS A 113 -6.02 8.26 -18.04
N SER A 114 -4.80 7.78 -17.81
CA SER A 114 -4.50 6.99 -16.60
C SER A 114 -4.76 7.78 -15.30
N PHE A 115 -4.51 9.08 -15.28
CA PHE A 115 -4.84 9.93 -14.13
C PHE A 115 -6.33 10.26 -14.03
N GLU A 116 -7.05 10.35 -15.16
CA GLU A 116 -8.51 10.55 -15.18
C GLU A 116 -9.25 9.33 -14.62
N ASP A 117 -8.73 8.12 -14.88
CA ASP A 117 -9.33 6.87 -14.42
C ASP A 117 -9.13 6.62 -12.89
N ILE A 118 -8.30 7.43 -12.23
CA ILE A 118 -8.11 7.33 -10.78
C ILE A 118 -9.32 7.91 -10.06
N SER A 119 -10.01 7.06 -9.29
CA SER A 119 -11.08 7.51 -8.39
C SER A 119 -10.49 8.27 -7.21
N ILE A 120 -10.80 9.55 -7.11
CA ILE A 120 -10.35 10.44 -6.02
C ILE A 120 -10.90 9.96 -4.66
N LEU A 121 -12.10 9.36 -4.66
CA LEU A 121 -12.75 8.88 -3.45
C LEU A 121 -12.11 7.61 -2.87
N ASP A 122 -11.37 6.88 -3.69
CA ASP A 122 -10.69 5.64 -3.28
C ASP A 122 -9.25 5.88 -2.81
N LEU A 123 -8.81 7.15 -2.77
CA LEU A 123 -7.48 7.50 -2.29
C LEU A 123 -7.39 7.34 -0.77
N PRO A 124 -6.37 6.63 -0.26
CA PRO A 124 -6.27 6.28 1.16
C PRO A 124 -5.93 7.47 2.07
N GLU A 125 -5.38 8.54 1.51
CA GLU A 125 -4.99 9.74 2.27
C GLU A 125 -5.42 11.02 1.54
N PRO A 126 -6.13 11.95 2.21
CA PRO A 126 -6.60 13.20 1.59
C PRO A 126 -5.51 14.05 0.95
N ALA A 127 -4.28 14.00 1.50
CA ALA A 127 -3.12 14.72 0.96
C ALA A 127 -2.76 14.29 -0.49
N LEU A 128 -3.21 13.12 -0.94
CA LEU A 128 -3.00 12.65 -2.31
C LEU A 128 -3.94 13.30 -3.30
N ILE A 129 -5.11 13.79 -2.86
CA ILE A 129 -6.14 14.37 -3.73
C ILE A 129 -5.58 15.56 -4.48
N ASP A 130 -5.01 16.53 -3.77
CA ASP A 130 -4.44 17.74 -4.38
C ASP A 130 -3.32 17.40 -5.35
N SER A 131 -2.46 16.45 -4.98
CA SER A 131 -1.34 16.02 -5.83
C SER A 131 -1.83 15.36 -7.12
N VAL A 132 -2.83 14.49 -7.05
CA VAL A 132 -3.41 13.81 -8.22
C VAL A 132 -4.14 14.80 -9.12
N CYS A 133 -4.95 15.71 -8.55
CA CYS A 133 -5.64 16.75 -9.30
C CYS A 133 -4.63 17.67 -10.01
N THR A 134 -3.60 18.13 -9.31
CA THR A 134 -2.56 18.99 -9.89
C THR A 134 -1.85 18.32 -11.05
N ILE A 135 -1.48 17.04 -10.95
CA ILE A 135 -0.86 16.31 -12.06
C ILE A 135 -1.85 16.17 -13.23
N ARG A 136 -3.12 15.83 -12.93
CA ARG A 136 -4.19 15.71 -13.94
C ARG A 136 -4.34 16.99 -14.74
N ASP A 137 -4.45 18.12 -14.06
CA ASP A 137 -4.63 19.43 -14.68
C ASP A 137 -3.40 19.83 -15.49
N SER A 138 -2.21 19.59 -14.96
CA SER A 138 -0.95 19.83 -15.68
C SER A 138 -0.85 18.98 -16.95
N MET A 139 -1.22 17.69 -16.90
CA MET A 139 -1.22 16.83 -18.07
C MET A 139 -2.28 17.26 -19.11
N PHE A 140 -3.43 17.75 -18.65
CA PHE A 140 -4.44 18.30 -19.51
C PHE A 140 -3.94 19.54 -20.27
N ASP A 141 -3.33 20.48 -19.55
CA ASP A 141 -2.77 21.70 -20.14
C ASP A 141 -1.66 21.39 -21.16
N ILE A 142 -0.76 20.47 -20.81
CA ILE A 142 0.31 20.04 -21.72
C ILE A 142 -0.26 19.39 -22.97
N GLN A 143 -1.24 18.48 -22.82
CA GLN A 143 -1.86 17.83 -23.97
C GLN A 143 -2.58 18.82 -24.86
N LYS A 144 -3.37 19.74 -24.29
CA LYS A 144 -4.06 20.78 -25.03
C LYS A 144 -3.10 21.59 -25.89
N TRP A 145 -1.99 22.01 -25.30
CA TRP A 145 -0.96 22.74 -26.02
C TRP A 145 -0.33 21.94 -27.15
N LEU A 146 -0.03 20.66 -26.91
CA LEU A 146 0.54 19.79 -27.95
C LEU A 146 -0.42 19.58 -29.14
N VAL A 147 -1.74 19.63 -28.89
CA VAL A 147 -2.76 19.53 -29.93
C VAL A 147 -2.93 20.88 -30.67
N ASP A 148 -2.91 21.99 -29.92
CA ASP A 148 -3.10 23.34 -30.48
C ASP A 148 -1.88 23.81 -31.32
N CYS A 149 -0.69 23.23 -31.07
CA CYS A 149 0.49 23.54 -31.88
C CYS A 149 0.47 22.80 -33.23
N GLU A 150 0.32 23.56 -34.32
CA GLU A 150 0.23 23.02 -35.67
C GLU A 150 1.55 22.44 -36.19
N ASN A 151 2.68 23.01 -35.75
CA ASN A 151 4.00 22.63 -36.24
C ASN A 151 4.99 22.35 -35.11
N MET A 152 6.11 21.71 -35.45
CA MET A 152 7.14 21.30 -34.48
C MET A 152 7.83 22.49 -33.81
N ASN A 153 8.00 23.61 -34.54
CA ASN A 153 8.66 24.79 -33.97
C ASN A 153 7.83 25.39 -32.83
N ASP A 154 6.50 25.42 -32.97
CA ASP A 154 5.60 25.90 -31.93
C ASP A 154 5.62 24.98 -30.71
N ARG A 155 5.71 23.67 -30.93
CA ARG A 155 5.86 22.67 -29.84
C ARG A 155 7.17 22.85 -29.09
N ILE A 156 8.28 23.08 -29.79
CA ILE A 156 9.58 23.36 -29.19
C ILE A 156 9.55 24.70 -28.44
N ALA A 157 8.95 25.74 -29.03
CA ALA A 157 8.80 27.04 -28.39
C ALA A 157 7.98 26.92 -27.09
N TYR A 158 6.92 26.11 -27.09
CA TYR A 158 6.14 25.83 -25.88
C TYR A 158 6.98 25.06 -24.84
N ALA A 159 7.67 24.00 -25.21
CA ALA A 159 8.51 23.22 -24.31
C ALA A 159 9.59 24.08 -23.62
N ASN A 160 10.04 25.17 -24.28
CA ASN A 160 10.98 26.15 -23.74
C ASN A 160 10.30 27.34 -23.04
N SER A 161 8.97 27.36 -22.94
CA SER A 161 8.24 28.46 -22.33
C SER A 161 8.21 28.38 -20.80
N GLN A 162 8.15 29.54 -20.15
CA GLN A 162 7.95 29.64 -18.69
C GLN A 162 6.69 28.91 -18.24
N ARG A 163 5.65 28.88 -19.05
CA ARG A 163 4.39 28.19 -18.75
C ARG A 163 4.62 26.68 -18.62
N PHE A 164 5.36 26.08 -19.53
CA PHE A 164 5.68 24.65 -19.48
C PHE A 164 6.56 24.30 -18.28
N TYR A 165 7.57 25.12 -17.98
CA TYR A 165 8.37 24.95 -16.77
C TYR A 165 7.53 25.03 -15.50
N THR A 166 6.52 25.88 -15.44
CA THR A 166 5.58 25.93 -14.31
C THR A 166 4.81 24.63 -14.18
N GLN A 167 4.29 24.06 -15.27
CA GLN A 167 3.57 22.78 -15.24
C GLN A 167 4.47 21.64 -14.77
N ILE A 168 5.70 21.57 -15.24
CA ILE A 168 6.66 20.57 -14.79
C ILE A 168 6.98 20.71 -13.30
N THR A 169 7.17 21.92 -12.84
CA THR A 169 7.40 22.18 -11.40
C THR A 169 6.24 21.69 -10.56
N LEU A 170 5.00 21.92 -11.00
CA LEU A 170 3.79 21.42 -10.33
C LEU A 170 3.76 19.89 -10.31
N VAL A 171 4.06 19.23 -11.42
CA VAL A 171 4.15 17.77 -11.50
C VAL A 171 5.24 17.25 -10.57
N MET A 172 6.42 17.87 -10.54
CA MET A 172 7.54 17.47 -9.67
C MET A 172 7.17 17.60 -8.18
N VAL A 173 6.60 18.73 -7.77
CA VAL A 173 6.19 18.97 -6.38
C VAL A 173 5.12 17.96 -5.96
N SER A 174 4.14 17.72 -6.83
CA SER A 174 3.06 16.74 -6.56
C SER A 174 3.61 15.30 -6.51
N THR A 175 4.56 14.95 -7.36
CA THR A 175 5.25 13.65 -7.32
C THR A 175 6.00 13.46 -6.00
N ASN A 176 6.73 14.46 -5.54
CA ASN A 176 7.43 14.42 -4.25
C ASN A 176 6.46 14.28 -3.07
N SER A 177 5.30 14.94 -3.14
CA SER A 177 4.24 14.79 -2.13
C SER A 177 3.74 13.34 -2.07
N ILE A 178 3.49 12.71 -3.21
CA ILE A 178 3.06 11.30 -3.31
C ILE A 178 4.13 10.37 -2.71
N ILE A 179 5.41 10.59 -3.04
CA ILE A 179 6.54 9.82 -2.49
C ILE A 179 6.61 9.95 -0.97
N ASN A 180 6.42 11.14 -0.43
CA ASN A 180 6.43 11.38 1.01
C ASN A 180 5.29 10.63 1.72
N VAL A 181 4.08 10.65 1.15
CA VAL A 181 2.94 9.88 1.66
C VAL A 181 3.23 8.38 1.61
N PHE A 182 3.77 7.87 0.50
CA PHE A 182 4.16 6.47 0.39
C PHE A 182 5.16 6.06 1.48
N ASN A 183 6.21 6.85 1.68
CA ASN A 183 7.22 6.58 2.70
C ASN A 183 6.65 6.60 4.12
N LYS A 184 5.67 7.48 4.40
CA LYS A 184 4.96 7.54 5.69
C LYS A 184 4.15 6.28 5.93
N ILE A 185 3.36 5.83 4.93
CA ILE A 185 2.54 4.63 5.02
C ILE A 185 3.43 3.38 5.18
N ASN A 186 4.52 3.29 4.43
CA ASN A 186 5.43 2.15 4.50
C ASN A 186 6.12 2.04 5.86
N LYS A 187 6.58 3.16 6.44
CA LYS A 187 7.16 3.19 7.80
C LYS A 187 6.16 2.75 8.87
N SER A 188 4.90 3.10 8.74
CA SER A 188 3.86 2.67 9.68
C SER A 188 3.61 1.16 9.59
N SER A 189 3.79 0.57 8.41
CA SER A 189 3.71 -0.87 8.19
C SER A 189 4.83 -1.64 8.89
N ASP A 190 6.07 -1.16 8.77
CA ASP A 190 7.24 -1.80 9.40
C ASP A 190 7.18 -1.73 10.94
N ALA A 191 6.68 -0.63 11.48
CA ALA A 191 6.51 -0.45 12.93
C ALA A 191 5.43 -1.37 13.54
N SER A 192 4.47 -1.83 12.75
CA SER A 192 3.39 -2.72 13.20
C SER A 192 3.77 -4.21 13.17
N HIS A 193 4.93 -4.57 12.59
CA HIS A 193 5.46 -5.92 12.52
C HIS A 193 6.82 -6.03 13.25
N PRO A 194 6.84 -6.10 14.60
CA PRO A 194 8.08 -6.17 15.38
C PRO A 194 8.85 -7.49 15.22
N ASP A 195 8.32 -8.47 14.50
CA ASP A 195 8.90 -9.81 14.35
C ASP A 195 9.69 -10.03 13.04
N HIS A 196 9.91 -8.97 12.25
CA HIS A 196 10.80 -9.09 11.10
C HIS A 196 12.25 -9.08 11.56
N VAL A 197 12.73 -10.25 11.99
CA VAL A 197 14.19 -10.54 12.06
C VAL A 197 14.75 -10.28 10.67
N PRO A 198 15.67 -9.31 10.50
CA PRO A 198 16.26 -9.06 9.20
C PRO A 198 16.91 -10.34 8.71
N GLN A 199 16.36 -10.92 7.67
CA GLN A 199 16.93 -12.10 7.01
C GLN A 199 18.30 -11.68 6.49
N LYS A 200 19.35 -12.09 7.22
CA LYS A 200 20.75 -11.86 6.88
C LYS A 200 20.95 -12.46 5.49
N ARG A 201 21.06 -11.61 4.46
CA ARG A 201 21.34 -12.05 3.10
C ARG A 201 22.56 -12.98 3.18
N PRO A 202 22.51 -14.18 2.60
CA PRO A 202 23.69 -15.03 2.54
C PRO A 202 24.77 -14.24 1.81
N ARG A 203 25.89 -14.07 2.48
CA ARG A 203 27.10 -13.46 1.92
C ARG A 203 27.57 -14.42 0.85
N THR A 204 27.28 -14.12 -0.42
CA THR A 204 27.92 -14.79 -1.55
C THR A 204 29.38 -14.34 -1.55
N ASP A 205 30.20 -15.11 -0.86
CA ASP A 205 31.65 -15.04 -1.02
C ASP A 205 31.94 -15.50 -2.45
N LEU A 206 32.03 -14.54 -3.35
CA LEU A 206 32.69 -14.71 -4.64
C LEU A 206 34.19 -14.89 -4.34
N THR A 207 34.57 -16.09 -3.99
CA THR A 207 35.95 -16.56 -4.08
C THR A 207 36.33 -16.50 -5.54
N ASN A 208 37.13 -15.51 -5.86
CA ASN A 208 37.84 -15.33 -7.12
C ASN A 208 38.78 -16.54 -7.34
N PRO A 209 38.56 -17.40 -8.35
CA PRO A 209 39.54 -18.41 -8.69
C PRO A 209 40.69 -17.70 -9.45
N GLY A 210 41.85 -17.77 -8.84
CA GLY A 210 43.10 -17.14 -9.24
C GLY A 210 43.51 -17.40 -10.68
N THR A 211 44.18 -16.41 -11.17
CA THR A 211 45.16 -16.45 -12.22
C THR A 211 46.21 -17.52 -11.90
N ALA A 212 46.34 -18.50 -12.76
CA ALA A 212 47.50 -19.34 -12.88
C ALA A 212 47.86 -19.46 -14.36
N ASP A 213 49.04 -18.91 -14.67
CA ASP A 213 50.00 -19.19 -15.78
C ASP A 213 49.50 -19.13 -17.21
#